data_f579c0644b06c0da669f20d784ab6356
#
_entry.id   f579c0644b06c0da669f20d784ab6356
#
_cell.length_a   1.000
_cell.length_b   1.000
_cell.length_c   1.000
_cell.angle_alpha   90.00
_cell.angle_beta   90.00
_cell.angle_gamma   90.00
#
_symmetry.space_group_name_H-M   'P 1'
#
loop_
_entity.id
_entity.type
_entity.pdbx_description
1 polymer ?
#
loop_
_entity_poly.entity_id
_entity_poly.type
_entity_poly.pdbx_seq_one_letter_code
_entity_poly.pdbx_strand_id
1 'polypeptide(L)'
;TLQIFFLLLWKYRHYRVVYVTNPPMSYFPSLILKHQYSVIVYDVYPDALSNVGIYQDSWIYKVWVKINRRIYSNADKIYTLSSGMAALLLKYCDKDKIVVIPNWMGMDSLSRIEKTENPFILKHNLLDKFVVMYSGNIGFTHNVESIIEIAEEIKENEDIIFFIIGEGLKKNELMSWVKDRNLKNCYFLPWQPSQDLKYSLSAADISIITLTDETALVSVPSKTYNLLAVGSPLLCIASDESELAHLVAAYDCGRCFTKEKVAAMAGFIKELKTDNMLWRTYSNNSMKASLNYTYKNAEQYVS
;
A
#
# COMPACT_ATOMS: atom_id res chain seq x y z
N THR A 1 1.86 -26.30 -2.66
CA THR A 1 0.53 -26.66 -3.25
C THR A 1 0.22 -28.15 -3.08
N LEU A 2 1.13 -29.09 -3.40
CA LEU A 2 0.91 -30.53 -3.21
C LEU A 2 0.67 -30.91 -1.75
N GLN A 3 1.42 -30.38 -0.81
CA GLN A 3 1.23 -30.64 0.62
C GLN A 3 -0.16 -30.18 1.08
N ILE A 4 -0.61 -29.01 0.68
CA ILE A 4 -1.96 -28.50 0.97
C ILE A 4 -3.02 -29.46 0.39
N PHE A 5 -2.83 -29.91 -0.84
CA PHE A 5 -3.74 -30.85 -1.50
C PHE A 5 -3.93 -32.13 -0.66
N PHE A 6 -2.84 -32.78 -0.21
CA PHE A 6 -2.94 -33.98 0.59
C PHE A 6 -3.55 -33.74 1.98
N LEU A 7 -3.24 -32.61 2.61
CA LEU A 7 -3.85 -32.25 3.90
C LEU A 7 -5.36 -32.05 3.78
N LEU A 8 -5.82 -31.38 2.72
CA LEU A 8 -7.25 -31.17 2.46
C LEU A 8 -7.96 -32.46 2.07
N LEU A 9 -7.30 -33.35 1.33
CA LEU A 9 -7.87 -34.62 0.91
C LEU A 9 -8.12 -35.58 2.08
N TRP A 10 -7.22 -35.60 3.08
CA TRP A 10 -7.25 -36.62 4.12
C TRP A 10 -7.64 -36.05 5.49
N LYS A 11 -6.95 -35.02 5.96
CA LYS A 11 -7.10 -34.50 7.33
C LYS A 11 -8.25 -33.50 7.45
N TYR A 12 -8.41 -32.62 6.46
CA TYR A 12 -9.34 -31.48 6.53
C TYR A 12 -10.49 -31.57 5.52
N ARG A 13 -10.83 -32.76 5.03
CA ARG A 13 -11.84 -32.97 3.99
C ARG A 13 -13.26 -32.50 4.34
N HIS A 14 -13.56 -32.35 5.63
CA HIS A 14 -14.87 -31.92 6.14
C HIS A 14 -14.92 -30.46 6.59
N TYR A 15 -13.80 -29.73 6.42
CA TYR A 15 -13.74 -28.34 6.81
C TYR A 15 -14.15 -27.44 5.66
N ARG A 16 -14.75 -26.28 5.99
CA ARG A 16 -14.85 -25.16 5.07
C ARG A 16 -13.47 -24.56 4.91
N VAL A 17 -13.03 -24.35 3.66
CA VAL A 17 -11.67 -23.90 3.36
C VAL A 17 -11.71 -22.45 2.86
N VAL A 18 -10.83 -21.63 3.40
CA VAL A 18 -10.57 -20.30 2.88
C VAL A 18 -9.22 -20.32 2.18
N TYR A 19 -9.24 -20.20 0.86
CA TYR A 19 -8.02 -20.06 0.08
C TYR A 19 -7.59 -18.61 0.01
N VAL A 20 -6.28 -18.37 -0.14
CA VAL A 20 -5.72 -17.06 -0.42
C VAL A 20 -4.96 -17.11 -1.75
N THR A 21 -4.98 -16.04 -2.54
CA THR A 21 -4.30 -16.04 -3.85
C THR A 21 -2.78 -15.91 -3.76
N ASN A 22 -2.22 -15.64 -2.58
CA ASN A 22 -0.78 -15.55 -2.35
C ASN A 22 -0.30 -16.71 -1.46
N PRO A 23 0.55 -17.64 -1.95
CA PRO A 23 1.20 -17.64 -3.28
C PRO A 23 0.23 -17.97 -4.43
N PRO A 24 0.59 -17.58 -5.68
CA PRO A 24 -0.18 -17.90 -6.86
C PRO A 24 -0.53 -19.41 -6.95
N MET A 25 -1.71 -19.73 -7.48
CA MET A 25 -2.22 -21.12 -7.65
C MET A 25 -2.50 -21.89 -6.34
N SER A 26 -2.42 -21.29 -5.17
CA SER A 26 -2.71 -21.95 -3.89
C SER A 26 -4.15 -22.50 -3.82
N TYR A 27 -5.08 -21.88 -4.54
CA TYR A 27 -6.50 -22.22 -4.61
C TYR A 27 -6.85 -23.27 -5.71
N PHE A 28 -5.89 -23.72 -6.52
CA PHE A 28 -6.13 -24.73 -7.57
C PHE A 28 -6.58 -26.10 -7.04
N PRO A 29 -6.23 -26.54 -5.83
CA PRO A 29 -6.81 -27.78 -5.26
C PRO A 29 -8.33 -27.81 -5.26
N SER A 30 -9.02 -26.66 -5.17
CA SER A 30 -10.48 -26.57 -5.22
C SER A 30 -11.11 -27.08 -6.54
N LEU A 31 -10.33 -27.19 -7.63
CA LEU A 31 -10.79 -27.79 -8.88
C LEU A 31 -11.13 -29.28 -8.76
N ILE A 32 -10.45 -29.98 -7.86
CA ILE A 32 -10.49 -31.44 -7.71
C ILE A 32 -11.22 -31.82 -6.43
N LEU A 33 -10.98 -31.06 -5.35
CA LEU A 33 -11.52 -31.36 -4.03
C LEU A 33 -12.95 -30.84 -3.90
N LYS A 34 -13.87 -31.72 -3.51
CA LYS A 34 -15.29 -31.37 -3.29
C LYS A 34 -15.52 -30.94 -1.84
N HIS A 35 -15.22 -29.70 -1.51
CA HIS A 35 -15.53 -29.08 -0.21
C HIS A 35 -16.06 -27.67 -0.43
N GLN A 36 -16.74 -27.13 0.57
CA GLN A 36 -17.16 -25.72 0.57
C GLN A 36 -15.93 -24.81 0.76
N TYR A 37 -15.84 -23.76 -0.03
CA TYR A 37 -14.71 -22.86 0.06
C TYR A 37 -15.05 -21.43 -0.33
N SER A 38 -14.27 -20.51 0.24
CA SER A 38 -14.20 -19.11 -0.16
C SER A 38 -12.78 -18.78 -0.58
N VAL A 39 -12.60 -17.67 -1.32
CA VAL A 39 -11.28 -17.22 -1.76
C VAL A 39 -11.05 -15.78 -1.34
N ILE A 40 -9.91 -15.50 -0.69
CA ILE A 40 -9.42 -14.14 -0.44
C ILE A 40 -8.44 -13.80 -1.57
N VAL A 41 -8.79 -12.77 -2.34
CA VAL A 41 -8.01 -12.31 -3.48
C VAL A 41 -7.19 -11.10 -3.06
N TYR A 42 -5.90 -11.33 -2.74
CA TYR A 42 -4.92 -10.28 -2.49
C TYR A 42 -4.34 -9.72 -3.79
N ASP A 43 -4.20 -10.57 -4.81
CA ASP A 43 -3.73 -10.22 -6.14
C ASP A 43 -4.62 -10.91 -7.16
N VAL A 44 -5.09 -10.15 -8.15
CA VAL A 44 -5.93 -10.70 -9.24
C VAL A 44 -5.05 -11.32 -10.29
N TYR A 45 -4.72 -12.60 -10.14
CA TYR A 45 -3.99 -13.36 -11.15
C TYR A 45 -4.95 -13.84 -12.25
N PRO A 46 -4.50 -13.94 -13.52
CA PRO A 46 -3.16 -13.61 -14.03
C PRO A 46 -2.92 -12.14 -14.34
N ASP A 47 -3.87 -11.23 -14.09
CA ASP A 47 -3.77 -9.80 -14.44
C ASP A 47 -2.55 -9.12 -13.80
N ALA A 48 -2.27 -9.46 -12.54
CA ALA A 48 -1.12 -8.95 -11.82
C ALA A 48 0.26 -9.41 -12.38
N LEU A 49 0.27 -10.32 -13.37
CA LEU A 49 1.50 -10.85 -13.96
C LEU A 49 1.89 -10.19 -15.28
N SER A 50 1.22 -9.15 -15.71
CA SER A 50 1.58 -8.39 -16.92
C SER A 50 3.04 -7.88 -16.85
N ASN A 51 3.49 -7.49 -15.67
CA ASN A 51 4.84 -6.98 -15.42
C ASN A 51 5.96 -8.05 -15.51
N VAL A 52 5.59 -9.33 -15.49
CA VAL A 52 6.53 -10.45 -15.65
C VAL A 52 6.34 -11.18 -16.98
N GLY A 53 5.70 -10.54 -17.96
CA GLY A 53 5.61 -11.03 -19.32
C GLY A 53 4.45 -12.00 -19.61
N ILE A 54 3.47 -12.10 -18.71
CA ILE A 54 2.24 -12.87 -18.96
C ILE A 54 1.15 -11.90 -19.41
N TYR A 55 1.12 -11.62 -20.69
CA TYR A 55 0.15 -10.71 -21.30
C TYR A 55 -1.19 -11.42 -21.63
N GLN A 56 -2.25 -10.62 -21.82
CA GLN A 56 -3.62 -11.10 -22.04
C GLN A 56 -3.80 -11.97 -23.30
N ASP A 57 -2.96 -11.80 -24.30
CA ASP A 57 -2.96 -12.59 -25.55
C ASP A 57 -2.26 -13.95 -25.41
N SER A 58 -1.45 -14.16 -24.36
CA SER A 58 -0.73 -15.40 -24.12
C SER A 58 -1.67 -16.56 -23.83
N TRP A 59 -1.29 -17.77 -24.25
CA TRP A 59 -2.06 -18.98 -23.98
C TRP A 59 -2.14 -19.30 -22.48
N ILE A 60 -1.09 -19.01 -21.74
CA ILE A 60 -1.02 -19.20 -20.27
C ILE A 60 -2.09 -18.33 -19.60
N TYR A 61 -2.18 -17.06 -19.98
CA TYR A 61 -3.20 -16.15 -19.45
C TYR A 61 -4.61 -16.68 -19.73
N LYS A 62 -4.90 -17.06 -20.98
CA LYS A 62 -6.22 -17.58 -21.40
C LYS A 62 -6.64 -18.84 -20.64
N VAL A 63 -5.71 -19.77 -20.44
CA VAL A 63 -5.93 -20.99 -19.65
C VAL A 63 -6.20 -20.65 -18.19
N TRP A 64 -5.40 -19.75 -17.59
CA TRP A 64 -5.57 -19.35 -16.20
C TRP A 64 -6.90 -18.62 -15.97
N VAL A 65 -7.29 -17.72 -16.86
CA VAL A 65 -8.62 -17.08 -16.84
C VAL A 65 -9.74 -18.12 -16.83
N LYS A 66 -9.64 -19.16 -17.67
CA LYS A 66 -10.65 -20.24 -17.73
C LYS A 66 -10.70 -21.04 -16.42
N ILE A 67 -9.54 -21.29 -15.82
CA ILE A 67 -9.43 -21.96 -14.52
C ILE A 67 -10.07 -21.08 -13.43
N ASN A 68 -9.73 -19.82 -13.38
CA ASN A 68 -10.27 -18.89 -12.37
C ASN A 68 -11.79 -18.76 -12.48
N ARG A 69 -12.34 -18.65 -13.69
CA ARG A 69 -13.80 -18.64 -13.88
C ARG A 69 -14.45 -19.85 -13.24
N ARG A 70 -13.89 -21.04 -13.43
CA ARG A 70 -14.42 -22.27 -12.83
C ARG A 70 -14.27 -22.27 -11.30
N ILE A 71 -13.15 -21.81 -10.76
CA ILE A 71 -12.92 -21.77 -9.32
C ILE A 71 -13.83 -20.72 -8.67
N TYR A 72 -13.83 -19.49 -9.18
CA TYR A 72 -14.56 -18.40 -8.53
C TYR A 72 -16.08 -18.54 -8.68
N SER A 73 -16.58 -19.09 -9.82
CA SER A 73 -18.02 -19.37 -9.96
C SER A 73 -18.51 -20.45 -8.99
N ASN A 74 -17.66 -21.37 -8.54
CA ASN A 74 -18.02 -22.42 -7.57
C ASN A 74 -17.72 -22.05 -6.11
N ALA A 75 -17.01 -20.96 -5.85
CA ALA A 75 -16.77 -20.49 -4.49
C ALA A 75 -18.06 -19.95 -3.85
N ASP A 76 -18.17 -20.09 -2.53
CA ASP A 76 -19.28 -19.51 -1.76
C ASP A 76 -19.18 -17.98 -1.76
N LYS A 77 -17.98 -17.44 -1.45
CA LYS A 77 -17.67 -16.02 -1.46
C LYS A 77 -16.27 -15.77 -1.99
N ILE A 78 -16.11 -14.62 -2.64
CA ILE A 78 -14.84 -14.08 -3.10
C ILE A 78 -14.61 -12.77 -2.35
N TYR A 79 -13.63 -12.77 -1.47
CA TYR A 79 -13.24 -11.57 -0.72
C TYR A 79 -12.12 -10.85 -1.47
N THR A 80 -12.17 -9.53 -1.51
CA THR A 80 -11.12 -8.71 -2.13
C THR A 80 -10.93 -7.41 -1.36
N LEU A 81 -9.86 -6.66 -1.63
CA LEU A 81 -9.40 -5.57 -0.79
C LEU A 81 -9.98 -4.20 -1.19
N SER A 82 -10.45 -4.06 -2.42
CA SER A 82 -10.92 -2.77 -2.94
C SER A 82 -12.00 -2.91 -4.01
N SER A 83 -12.69 -1.81 -4.29
CA SER A 83 -13.70 -1.74 -5.35
C SER A 83 -13.13 -1.92 -6.74
N GLY A 84 -11.92 -1.42 -7.03
CA GLY A 84 -11.24 -1.65 -8.31
C GLY A 84 -10.88 -3.10 -8.51
N MET A 85 -10.38 -3.78 -7.48
CA MET A 85 -10.16 -5.23 -7.54
C MET A 85 -11.48 -5.99 -7.74
N ALA A 86 -12.56 -5.57 -7.08
CA ALA A 86 -13.89 -6.17 -7.27
C ALA A 86 -14.36 -6.02 -8.73
N ALA A 87 -14.16 -4.86 -9.33
CA ALA A 87 -14.49 -4.63 -10.75
C ALA A 87 -13.69 -5.58 -11.69
N LEU A 88 -12.41 -5.82 -11.42
CA LEU A 88 -11.60 -6.79 -12.16
C LEU A 88 -12.10 -8.23 -12.02
N LEU A 89 -12.65 -8.57 -10.85
CA LEU A 89 -13.16 -9.91 -10.56
C LEU A 89 -14.48 -10.22 -11.28
N LEU A 90 -15.23 -9.22 -11.73
CA LEU A 90 -16.50 -9.42 -12.49
C LEU A 90 -16.32 -10.23 -13.77
N LYS A 91 -15.12 -10.28 -14.35
CA LYS A 91 -14.84 -11.16 -15.51
C LYS A 91 -14.75 -12.65 -15.16
N TYR A 92 -14.69 -12.98 -13.87
CA TYR A 92 -14.51 -14.34 -13.36
C TYR A 92 -15.72 -14.91 -12.64
N CYS A 93 -16.52 -14.07 -11.96
CA CYS A 93 -17.68 -14.49 -11.18
C CYS A 93 -18.72 -13.38 -11.08
N ASP A 94 -19.93 -13.74 -10.59
CA ASP A 94 -21.03 -12.83 -10.41
C ASP A 94 -20.79 -11.86 -9.22
N LYS A 95 -21.36 -10.66 -9.33
CA LYS A 95 -21.16 -9.56 -8.36
C LYS A 95 -21.62 -9.92 -6.94
N ASP A 96 -22.69 -10.70 -6.80
CA ASP A 96 -23.28 -11.11 -5.51
C ASP A 96 -22.36 -12.01 -4.68
N LYS A 97 -21.36 -12.63 -5.32
CA LYS A 97 -20.32 -13.43 -4.65
C LYS A 97 -19.15 -12.59 -4.14
N ILE A 98 -18.98 -11.38 -4.65
CA ILE A 98 -17.82 -10.54 -4.33
C ILE A 98 -18.13 -9.70 -3.09
N VAL A 99 -17.26 -9.78 -2.10
CA VAL A 99 -17.31 -8.98 -0.88
C VAL A 99 -16.01 -8.20 -0.75
N VAL A 100 -16.12 -6.88 -0.62
CA VAL A 100 -14.94 -6.01 -0.43
C VAL A 100 -14.70 -5.89 1.06
N ILE A 101 -13.54 -6.37 1.51
CA ILE A 101 -13.06 -6.23 2.88
C ILE A 101 -11.68 -5.58 2.80
N PRO A 102 -11.56 -4.29 3.11
CA PRO A 102 -10.28 -3.62 3.07
C PRO A 102 -9.28 -4.27 4.03
N ASN A 103 -8.01 -4.25 3.67
CA ASN A 103 -6.95 -4.65 4.57
C ASN A 103 -6.90 -3.69 5.78
N TRP A 104 -6.06 -3.97 6.76
CA TRP A 104 -6.00 -3.21 8.02
C TRP A 104 -4.55 -2.93 8.44
N MET A 105 -4.42 -2.06 9.44
CA MET A 105 -3.12 -1.76 10.03
C MET A 105 -2.47 -3.02 10.64
N GLY A 106 -1.17 -3.13 10.47
CA GLY A 106 -0.41 -4.30 10.94
C GLY A 106 -0.08 -4.30 12.44
N MET A 107 -0.40 -3.21 13.16
CA MET A 107 -0.08 -3.04 14.58
C MET A 107 -1.24 -2.34 15.29
N ASP A 108 -1.83 -2.99 16.28
CA ASP A 108 -3.00 -2.49 17.03
C ASP A 108 -2.73 -1.24 17.89
N SER A 109 -1.47 -0.88 18.11
CA SER A 109 -1.06 0.20 19.02
C SER A 109 -0.40 1.39 18.32
N LEU A 110 -0.61 1.55 17.01
CA LEU A 110 -0.09 2.71 16.31
C LEU A 110 -0.93 3.94 16.65
N SER A 111 -0.28 4.97 17.16
CA SER A 111 -0.85 6.28 17.40
C SER A 111 0.23 7.34 17.16
N ARG A 112 -0.21 8.58 16.96
CA ARG A 112 0.73 9.69 16.83
C ARG A 112 1.47 9.91 18.14
N ILE A 113 2.76 10.18 18.02
CA ILE A 113 3.66 10.56 19.12
C ILE A 113 4.09 11.99 18.85
N GLU A 114 3.97 12.86 19.85
CA GLU A 114 4.36 14.25 19.73
C GLU A 114 5.87 14.39 19.45
N LYS A 115 6.26 15.39 18.65
CA LYS A 115 7.66 15.59 18.23
C LYS A 115 8.62 15.68 19.42
N THR A 116 8.21 16.35 20.47
CA THR A 116 9.03 16.56 21.69
C THR A 116 9.31 15.28 22.47
N GLU A 117 8.44 14.27 22.31
CA GLU A 117 8.54 12.98 22.98
C GLU A 117 9.02 11.84 22.04
N ASN A 118 9.24 12.16 20.78
CA ASN A 118 9.57 11.18 19.77
C ASN A 118 11.08 10.91 19.68
N PRO A 119 11.57 9.71 20.07
CA PRO A 119 12.99 9.39 20.06
C PRO A 119 13.64 9.51 18.67
N PHE A 120 12.91 9.26 17.59
CA PHE A 120 13.42 9.43 16.23
C PHE A 120 13.69 10.91 15.92
N ILE A 121 12.76 11.78 16.27
CA ILE A 121 12.91 13.26 16.13
C ILE A 121 14.10 13.76 16.91
N LEU A 122 14.22 13.35 18.19
CA LEU A 122 15.31 13.79 19.07
C LEU A 122 16.67 13.28 18.57
N LYS A 123 16.75 12.01 18.16
CA LYS A 123 17.98 11.39 17.63
C LYS A 123 18.51 12.09 16.39
N HIS A 124 17.62 12.56 15.52
CA HIS A 124 17.97 13.18 14.24
C HIS A 124 17.93 14.71 14.25
N ASN A 125 17.71 15.35 15.42
CA ASN A 125 17.63 16.80 15.61
C ASN A 125 16.58 17.47 14.70
N LEU A 126 15.34 16.95 14.70
CA LEU A 126 14.28 17.33 13.77
C LEU A 126 13.14 18.16 14.42
N LEU A 127 13.32 18.69 15.64
CA LEU A 127 12.26 19.42 16.34
C LEU A 127 11.74 20.61 15.52
N ASP A 128 12.64 21.37 14.92
CA ASP A 128 12.33 22.58 14.14
C ASP A 128 12.25 22.29 12.62
N LYS A 129 12.21 21.02 12.23
CA LYS A 129 12.16 20.62 10.82
C LYS A 129 10.77 20.13 10.43
N PHE A 130 10.40 20.36 9.16
CA PHE A 130 9.25 19.73 8.53
C PHE A 130 9.71 18.44 7.85
N VAL A 131 9.24 17.31 8.34
CA VAL A 131 9.70 15.98 7.93
C VAL A 131 8.79 15.39 6.87
N VAL A 132 9.32 15.20 5.68
CA VAL A 132 8.69 14.48 4.57
C VAL A 132 9.25 13.05 4.56
N MET A 133 8.41 12.04 4.66
CA MET A 133 8.90 10.68 4.83
C MET A 133 8.29 9.70 3.82
N TYR A 134 9.16 8.90 3.23
CA TYR A 134 8.81 7.66 2.56
C TYR A 134 9.34 6.49 3.37
N SER A 135 8.49 5.51 3.71
CA SER A 135 8.90 4.27 4.34
C SER A 135 8.35 3.09 3.54
N GLY A 136 9.25 2.33 2.90
CA GLY A 136 8.81 1.23 2.02
C GLY A 136 9.93 0.61 1.19
N ASN A 137 9.54 -0.37 0.35
CA ASN A 137 10.44 -0.98 -0.60
C ASN A 137 10.91 0.04 -1.66
N ILE A 138 12.22 0.08 -1.92
CA ILE A 138 12.86 0.95 -2.93
C ILE A 138 13.10 0.11 -4.18
N GLY A 139 12.01 -0.40 -4.76
CA GLY A 139 12.01 -1.30 -5.92
C GLY A 139 11.37 -0.69 -7.17
N PHE A 140 11.30 -1.48 -8.23
CA PHE A 140 10.79 -1.04 -9.55
C PHE A 140 9.28 -0.76 -9.58
N THR A 141 8.51 -1.30 -8.64
CA THR A 141 7.06 -1.09 -8.53
C THR A 141 6.68 0.19 -7.76
N HIS A 142 7.68 0.97 -7.35
CA HIS A 142 7.48 2.20 -6.60
C HIS A 142 8.26 3.34 -7.28
N ASN A 143 7.58 4.45 -7.52
CA ASN A 143 8.17 5.64 -8.13
C ASN A 143 8.87 6.50 -7.07
N VAL A 144 10.00 5.99 -6.51
CA VAL A 144 10.78 6.68 -5.47
C VAL A 144 11.61 7.82 -6.06
N GLU A 145 11.90 7.78 -7.35
CA GLU A 145 12.60 8.81 -8.11
C GLU A 145 11.94 10.18 -7.95
N SER A 146 10.61 10.24 -8.04
CA SER A 146 9.86 11.47 -7.89
C SER A 146 10.07 12.14 -6.54
N ILE A 147 10.40 11.39 -5.48
CA ILE A 147 10.69 11.95 -4.16
C ILE A 147 11.98 12.78 -4.19
N ILE A 148 12.99 12.31 -4.93
CA ILE A 148 14.26 13.03 -5.11
C ILE A 148 14.04 14.28 -5.96
N GLU A 149 13.21 14.19 -7.00
CA GLU A 149 12.85 15.34 -7.84
C GLU A 149 12.11 16.42 -7.02
N ILE A 150 11.19 16.03 -6.15
CA ILE A 150 10.51 16.95 -5.23
C ILE A 150 11.52 17.57 -4.24
N ALA A 151 12.44 16.77 -3.67
CA ALA A 151 13.46 17.26 -2.76
C ALA A 151 14.40 18.27 -3.44
N GLU A 152 14.72 18.08 -4.72
CA GLU A 152 15.49 19.02 -5.54
C GLU A 152 14.74 20.32 -5.78
N GLU A 153 13.44 20.26 -6.11
CA GLU A 153 12.58 21.43 -6.36
C GLU A 153 12.47 22.36 -5.14
N ILE A 154 12.65 21.84 -3.93
CA ILE A 154 12.55 22.62 -2.69
C ILE A 154 13.84 22.63 -1.86
N LYS A 155 14.99 22.33 -2.45
CA LYS A 155 16.28 22.24 -1.76
C LYS A 155 16.73 23.52 -1.05
N GLU A 156 16.25 24.68 -1.48
CA GLU A 156 16.53 25.97 -0.84
C GLU A 156 15.77 26.14 0.50
N ASN A 157 14.80 25.29 0.80
CA ASN A 157 14.10 25.28 2.08
C ASN A 157 14.80 24.33 3.06
N GLU A 158 15.84 24.81 3.74
CA GLU A 158 16.70 24.02 4.64
C GLU A 158 15.98 23.38 5.84
N ASP A 159 14.78 23.82 6.13
CA ASP A 159 13.92 23.31 7.20
C ASP A 159 12.94 22.22 6.76
N ILE A 160 12.92 21.85 5.45
CA ILE A 160 12.17 20.71 4.93
C ILE A 160 13.14 19.56 4.66
N ILE A 161 12.97 18.45 5.38
CA ILE A 161 13.88 17.31 5.34
C ILE A 161 13.14 16.07 4.83
N PHE A 162 13.76 15.39 3.87
CA PHE A 162 13.25 14.14 3.31
C PHE A 162 13.98 12.93 3.90
N PHE A 163 13.21 11.97 4.40
CA PHE A 163 13.71 10.65 4.75
C PHE A 163 13.12 9.59 3.82
N ILE A 164 14.00 8.80 3.20
CA ILE A 164 13.66 7.62 2.42
C ILE A 164 14.14 6.40 3.21
N ILE A 165 13.20 5.73 3.88
CA ILE A 165 13.47 4.60 4.77
C ILE A 165 13.12 3.30 4.06
N GLY A 166 14.09 2.39 3.93
CA GLY A 166 13.86 1.09 3.33
C GLY A 166 15.07 0.51 2.61
N GLU A 167 14.82 -0.61 1.95
CA GLU A 167 15.77 -1.32 1.11
C GLU A 167 15.14 -1.63 -0.26
N GLY A 168 15.95 -1.93 -1.25
CA GLY A 168 15.51 -2.32 -2.58
C GLY A 168 16.54 -2.12 -3.67
N LEU A 169 16.26 -2.66 -4.83
CA LEU A 169 17.22 -2.72 -5.95
C LEU A 169 17.66 -1.35 -6.48
N LYS A 170 16.82 -0.33 -6.34
CA LYS A 170 17.12 1.03 -6.81
C LYS A 170 17.84 1.90 -5.77
N LYS A 171 18.00 1.44 -4.52
CA LYS A 171 18.51 2.29 -3.42
C LYS A 171 19.86 2.92 -3.74
N ASN A 172 20.82 2.13 -4.21
CA ASN A 172 22.18 2.62 -4.49
C ASN A 172 22.20 3.66 -5.62
N GLU A 173 21.43 3.43 -6.66
CA GLU A 173 21.25 4.37 -7.76
C GLU A 173 20.69 5.71 -7.26
N LEU A 174 19.60 5.66 -6.50
CA LEU A 174 18.95 6.85 -5.97
C LEU A 174 19.82 7.61 -4.94
N MET A 175 20.63 6.90 -4.17
CA MET A 175 21.65 7.53 -3.31
C MET A 175 22.71 8.27 -4.12
N SER A 176 23.12 7.73 -5.29
CA SER A 176 24.03 8.45 -6.20
C SER A 176 23.37 9.71 -6.73
N TRP A 177 22.10 9.66 -7.13
CA TRP A 177 21.37 10.85 -7.59
C TRP A 177 21.34 11.97 -6.54
N VAL A 178 21.09 11.63 -5.28
CA VAL A 178 21.10 12.60 -4.16
C VAL A 178 22.48 13.24 -4.02
N LYS A 179 23.56 12.44 -4.12
CA LYS A 179 24.93 12.92 -4.03
C LYS A 179 25.30 13.80 -5.23
N ASP A 180 25.01 13.35 -6.45
CA ASP A 180 25.37 14.05 -7.69
C ASP A 180 24.65 15.40 -7.83
N ARG A 181 23.43 15.50 -7.29
CA ARG A 181 22.64 16.74 -7.24
C ARG A 181 22.94 17.58 -5.99
N ASN A 182 23.84 17.13 -5.13
CA ASN A 182 24.21 17.80 -3.87
C ASN A 182 23.00 18.16 -2.98
N LEU A 183 22.04 17.23 -2.84
CA LEU A 183 20.84 17.43 -2.04
C LEU A 183 21.16 17.22 -0.56
N LYS A 184 21.23 18.33 0.21
CA LYS A 184 21.49 18.30 1.65
C LYS A 184 20.23 18.03 2.50
N ASN A 185 19.06 18.06 1.87
CA ASN A 185 17.77 17.88 2.50
C ASN A 185 17.18 16.48 2.33
N CYS A 186 17.90 15.51 1.73
CA CYS A 186 17.41 14.16 1.44
C CYS A 186 18.33 13.09 2.02
N TYR A 187 17.79 12.22 2.87
CA TYR A 187 18.53 11.19 3.61
C TYR A 187 17.93 9.80 3.40
N PHE A 188 18.81 8.81 3.21
CA PHE A 188 18.43 7.40 3.18
C PHE A 188 18.72 6.73 4.51
N LEU A 189 17.76 5.97 5.01
CA LEU A 189 17.90 5.14 6.20
C LEU A 189 17.55 3.68 5.88
N PRO A 190 18.15 2.71 6.58
CA PRO A 190 17.73 1.31 6.48
C PRO A 190 16.35 1.10 7.08
N TRP A 191 15.78 -0.09 6.89
CA TRP A 191 14.58 -0.50 7.60
C TRP A 191 14.70 -0.25 9.10
N GLN A 192 13.69 0.36 9.66
CA GLN A 192 13.64 0.56 11.11
C GLN A 192 13.17 -0.73 11.78
N PRO A 193 13.70 -1.08 12.96
CA PRO A 193 13.20 -2.20 13.76
C PRO A 193 11.70 -2.07 14.01
N SER A 194 10.97 -3.19 14.06
CA SER A 194 9.51 -3.18 14.25
C SER A 194 9.08 -2.43 15.51
N GLN A 195 9.84 -2.50 16.58
CA GLN A 195 9.62 -1.77 17.84
C GLN A 195 9.73 -0.25 17.68
N ASP A 196 10.53 0.24 16.72
CA ASP A 196 10.80 1.65 16.47
C ASP A 196 9.93 2.21 15.35
N LEU A 197 9.15 1.35 14.67
CA LEU A 197 8.32 1.74 13.53
C LEU A 197 7.34 2.86 13.90
N LYS A 198 6.71 2.79 15.07
CA LYS A 198 5.80 3.83 15.56
C LYS A 198 6.49 5.20 15.68
N TYR A 199 7.73 5.24 16.09
CA TYR A 199 8.51 6.49 16.24
C TYR A 199 8.88 7.07 14.88
N SER A 200 9.39 6.24 13.97
CA SER A 200 9.73 6.73 12.64
C SER A 200 8.50 7.18 11.83
N LEU A 201 7.40 6.44 11.86
CA LEU A 201 6.18 6.84 11.15
C LEU A 201 5.55 8.11 11.74
N SER A 202 5.52 8.25 13.09
CA SER A 202 4.99 9.45 13.75
C SER A 202 5.89 10.67 13.61
N ALA A 203 7.16 10.50 13.20
CA ALA A 203 8.07 11.60 12.96
C ALA A 203 7.71 12.40 11.69
N ALA A 204 6.95 11.82 10.78
CA ALA A 204 6.56 12.46 9.54
C ALA A 204 5.52 13.56 9.77
N ASP A 205 5.76 14.74 9.22
CA ASP A 205 4.75 15.79 9.07
C ASP A 205 3.88 15.51 7.84
N ILE A 206 4.44 14.85 6.83
CA ILE A 206 3.74 14.32 5.67
C ILE A 206 4.39 13.02 5.22
N SER A 207 3.58 12.04 4.92
CA SER A 207 4.06 10.75 4.41
C SER A 207 3.79 10.60 2.92
N ILE A 208 4.81 10.13 2.18
CA ILE A 208 4.70 9.86 0.76
C ILE A 208 4.35 8.39 0.51
N ILE A 209 3.37 8.15 -0.34
CA ILE A 209 3.02 6.83 -0.86
C ILE A 209 3.12 6.89 -2.38
N THR A 210 3.86 5.96 -2.97
CA THR A 210 4.02 5.89 -4.42
C THR A 210 3.49 4.58 -4.97
N LEU A 211 2.84 4.65 -6.13
CA LEU A 211 2.46 3.51 -6.97
C LEU A 211 2.88 3.78 -8.40
N THR A 212 3.24 2.73 -9.13
CA THR A 212 3.36 2.81 -10.59
C THR A 212 1.97 2.64 -11.23
N ASP A 213 1.83 3.05 -12.48
CA ASP A 213 0.54 2.99 -13.20
C ASP A 213 0.00 1.54 -13.27
N GLU A 214 0.90 0.54 -13.35
CA GLU A 214 0.54 -0.88 -13.42
C GLU A 214 -0.05 -1.41 -12.11
N THR A 215 0.32 -0.84 -10.97
CA THR A 215 -0.15 -1.27 -9.65
C THR A 215 -1.28 -0.41 -9.08
N ALA A 216 -1.50 0.76 -9.65
CA ALA A 216 -2.43 1.76 -9.13
C ALA A 216 -3.88 1.28 -9.04
N LEU A 217 -4.36 0.50 -10.02
CA LEU A 217 -5.75 0.02 -10.09
C LEU A 217 -6.03 -1.24 -9.27
N VAL A 218 -4.99 -1.93 -8.83
CA VAL A 218 -5.11 -3.29 -8.25
C VAL A 218 -4.65 -3.38 -6.80
N SER A 219 -4.18 -2.27 -6.21
CA SER A 219 -3.59 -2.32 -4.87
C SER A 219 -3.73 -1.01 -4.10
N VAL A 220 -4.10 -1.12 -2.83
CA VAL A 220 -3.80 -0.09 -1.83
C VAL A 220 -2.62 -0.61 -1.00
N PRO A 221 -1.46 0.08 -1.00
CA PRO A 221 -0.32 -0.38 -0.23
C PRO A 221 -0.67 -0.52 1.25
N SER A 222 -0.34 -1.66 1.86
CA SER A 222 -0.66 -1.93 3.27
C SER A 222 -0.09 -0.89 4.25
N LYS A 223 1.02 -0.25 3.90
CA LYS A 223 1.59 0.85 4.68
C LYS A 223 0.64 2.04 4.85
N THR A 224 -0.29 2.25 3.93
CA THR A 224 -1.29 3.32 4.00
C THR A 224 -2.04 3.30 5.32
N TYR A 225 -2.47 2.13 5.77
CA TYR A 225 -3.25 1.98 6.99
C TYR A 225 -2.45 2.35 8.25
N ASN A 226 -1.16 2.02 8.28
CA ASN A 226 -0.25 2.43 9.37
C ASN A 226 -0.03 3.95 9.39
N LEU A 227 0.09 4.59 8.22
CA LEU A 227 0.25 6.04 8.09
C LEU A 227 -1.01 6.79 8.51
N LEU A 228 -2.18 6.27 8.17
CA LEU A 228 -3.45 6.80 8.68
C LEU A 228 -3.53 6.71 10.21
N ALA A 229 -3.11 5.58 10.79
CA ALA A 229 -3.17 5.36 12.24
C ALA A 229 -2.28 6.33 13.04
N VAL A 230 -1.11 6.70 12.51
CA VAL A 230 -0.27 7.74 13.14
C VAL A 230 -0.71 9.17 12.78
N GLY A 231 -1.83 9.33 12.08
CA GLY A 231 -2.35 10.64 11.73
C GLY A 231 -1.44 11.43 10.79
N SER A 232 -0.74 10.76 9.87
CA SER A 232 0.09 11.46 8.90
C SER A 232 -0.75 11.98 7.75
N PRO A 233 -0.69 13.27 7.39
CA PRO A 233 -1.16 13.75 6.09
C PRO A 233 -0.47 13.01 4.95
N LEU A 234 -1.20 12.66 3.89
CA LEU A 234 -0.68 11.85 2.80
C LEU A 234 -0.38 12.69 1.55
N LEU A 235 0.82 12.53 1.00
CA LEU A 235 1.13 12.89 -0.38
C LEU A 235 1.24 11.60 -1.18
N CYS A 236 0.28 11.39 -2.07
CA CYS A 236 0.24 10.19 -2.89
C CYS A 236 0.71 10.48 -4.31
N ILE A 237 1.56 9.60 -4.86
CA ILE A 237 2.04 9.67 -6.24
C ILE A 237 1.47 8.45 -6.96
N ALA A 238 0.36 8.66 -7.66
CA ALA A 238 -0.37 7.60 -8.36
C ALA A 238 -1.29 8.23 -9.42
N SER A 239 -1.89 7.41 -10.28
CA SER A 239 -2.93 7.89 -11.20
C SER A 239 -4.18 8.37 -10.45
N ASP A 240 -4.90 9.33 -11.01
CA ASP A 240 -6.12 9.89 -10.42
C ASP A 240 -7.25 8.83 -10.28
N GLU A 241 -7.19 7.75 -11.06
CA GLU A 241 -8.14 6.62 -11.03
C GLU A 241 -7.74 5.52 -10.02
N SER A 242 -6.62 5.70 -9.30
CA SER A 242 -6.14 4.70 -8.34
C SER A 242 -7.03 4.62 -7.11
N GLU A 243 -7.11 3.40 -6.52
CA GLU A 243 -7.76 3.19 -5.22
C GLU A 243 -7.15 4.09 -4.12
N LEU A 244 -5.86 4.39 -4.24
CA LEU A 244 -5.17 5.29 -3.31
C LEU A 244 -5.67 6.75 -3.46
N ALA A 245 -5.88 7.23 -4.69
CA ALA A 245 -6.45 8.55 -4.95
C ALA A 245 -7.89 8.65 -4.44
N HIS A 246 -8.70 7.63 -4.69
CA HIS A 246 -10.08 7.54 -4.17
C HIS A 246 -10.11 7.55 -2.64
N LEU A 247 -9.22 6.80 -1.97
CA LEU A 247 -9.11 6.77 -0.50
C LEU A 247 -8.78 8.17 0.04
N VAL A 248 -7.75 8.81 -0.52
CA VAL A 248 -7.32 10.14 -0.06
C VAL A 248 -8.42 11.18 -0.25
N ALA A 249 -9.13 11.15 -1.38
CA ALA A 249 -10.24 12.05 -1.67
C ALA A 249 -11.44 11.78 -0.75
N ALA A 250 -11.80 10.51 -0.52
CA ALA A 250 -12.95 10.13 0.31
C ALA A 250 -12.80 10.54 1.77
N TYR A 251 -11.58 10.50 2.30
CA TYR A 251 -11.30 10.86 3.69
C TYR A 251 -10.74 12.27 3.87
N ASP A 252 -10.46 12.98 2.79
CA ASP A 252 -9.81 14.31 2.83
C ASP A 252 -8.59 14.31 3.79
N CYS A 253 -7.67 13.37 3.55
CA CYS A 253 -6.51 13.12 4.42
C CYS A 253 -5.16 13.46 3.76
N GLY A 254 -5.18 14.20 2.64
CA GLY A 254 -4.02 14.58 1.88
C GLY A 254 -4.35 14.90 0.43
N ARG A 255 -3.36 14.76 -0.47
CA ARG A 255 -3.57 14.94 -1.92
C ARG A 255 -2.87 13.86 -2.72
N CYS A 256 -3.44 13.51 -3.88
CA CYS A 256 -2.85 12.62 -4.85
C CYS A 256 -2.42 13.41 -6.10
N PHE A 257 -1.27 13.02 -6.66
CA PHE A 257 -0.70 13.65 -7.85
C PHE A 257 -0.16 12.57 -8.79
N THR A 258 -0.19 12.84 -10.09
CA THR A 258 0.57 12.04 -11.05
C THR A 258 2.07 12.42 -10.96
N LYS A 259 2.95 11.52 -11.34
CA LYS A 259 4.42 11.66 -11.18
C LYS A 259 5.00 12.89 -11.88
N GLU A 260 4.34 13.39 -12.94
CA GLU A 260 4.78 14.57 -13.70
C GLU A 260 4.55 15.89 -12.96
N LYS A 261 3.72 15.90 -11.90
CA LYS A 261 3.31 17.14 -11.19
C LYS A 261 4.28 17.51 -10.06
N VAL A 262 5.60 17.41 -10.28
CA VAL A 262 6.64 17.66 -9.26
C VAL A 262 6.48 19.02 -8.56
N ALA A 263 6.33 20.10 -9.33
CA ALA A 263 6.16 21.44 -8.78
C ALA A 263 4.87 21.58 -7.92
N ALA A 264 3.78 20.91 -8.30
CA ALA A 264 2.55 20.92 -7.51
C ALA A 264 2.71 20.14 -6.18
N MET A 265 3.43 19.01 -6.19
CA MET A 265 3.77 18.26 -4.99
C MET A 265 4.66 19.07 -4.05
N ALA A 266 5.67 19.74 -4.59
CA ALA A 266 6.53 20.67 -3.82
C ALA A 266 5.72 21.83 -3.22
N GLY A 267 4.80 22.41 -3.99
CA GLY A 267 3.86 23.43 -3.52
C GLY A 267 2.99 22.93 -2.35
N PHE A 268 2.44 21.72 -2.47
CA PHE A 268 1.62 21.11 -1.40
C PHE A 268 2.40 20.89 -0.11
N ILE A 269 3.65 20.46 -0.18
CA ILE A 269 4.52 20.33 1.00
C ILE A 269 4.74 21.67 1.68
N LYS A 270 5.02 22.74 0.90
CA LYS A 270 5.20 24.11 1.42
C LYS A 270 3.93 24.66 2.04
N GLU A 271 2.76 24.41 1.43
CA GLU A 271 1.44 24.77 1.93
C GLU A 271 1.20 24.13 3.30
N LEU A 272 1.37 22.81 3.42
CA LEU A 272 1.17 22.10 4.70
C LEU A 272 2.14 22.55 5.80
N LYS A 273 3.36 22.92 5.43
CA LYS A 273 4.32 23.45 6.39
C LYS A 273 3.89 24.78 6.97
N THR A 274 3.25 25.64 6.17
CA THR A 274 2.86 27.00 6.57
C THR A 274 1.45 27.08 7.12
N ASP A 275 0.54 26.21 6.66
CA ASP A 275 -0.86 26.15 7.11
C ASP A 275 -1.07 25.05 8.15
N ASN A 276 -0.91 25.41 9.42
CA ASN A 276 -1.11 24.48 10.53
C ASN A 276 -2.57 24.00 10.66
N MET A 277 -3.55 24.81 10.21
CA MET A 277 -4.96 24.38 10.25
C MET A 277 -5.23 23.29 9.23
N LEU A 278 -4.73 23.44 8.01
CA LEU A 278 -4.82 22.45 6.96
C LEU A 278 -4.10 21.16 7.38
N TRP A 279 -2.89 21.28 7.91
CA TRP A 279 -2.13 20.14 8.42
C TRP A 279 -2.92 19.36 9.49
N ARG A 280 -3.49 20.06 10.49
CA ARG A 280 -4.29 19.44 11.55
C ARG A 280 -5.56 18.79 10.99
N THR A 281 -6.19 19.40 10.00
CA THR A 281 -7.38 18.84 9.34
C THR A 281 -7.04 17.49 8.72
N TYR A 282 -6.00 17.42 7.88
CA TYR A 282 -5.59 16.17 7.26
C TYR A 282 -5.12 15.12 8.27
N SER A 283 -4.37 15.55 9.30
CA SER A 283 -3.92 14.65 10.36
C SER A 283 -5.10 14.02 11.12
N ASN A 284 -6.08 14.81 11.52
CA ASN A 284 -7.28 14.33 12.20
C ASN A 284 -8.12 13.41 11.28
N ASN A 285 -8.24 13.76 10.02
CA ASN A 285 -8.96 12.96 9.04
C ASN A 285 -8.26 11.61 8.80
N SER A 286 -6.92 11.58 8.73
CA SER A 286 -6.17 10.34 8.68
C SER A 286 -6.46 9.44 9.89
N MET A 287 -6.43 9.99 11.12
CA MET A 287 -6.74 9.22 12.32
C MET A 287 -8.18 8.70 12.31
N LYS A 288 -9.16 9.51 11.89
CA LYS A 288 -10.55 9.05 11.74
C LYS A 288 -10.69 7.94 10.69
N ALA A 289 -10.03 8.09 9.55
CA ALA A 289 -10.03 7.08 8.50
C ALA A 289 -9.47 5.74 8.99
N SER A 290 -8.43 5.76 9.82
CA SER A 290 -7.78 4.54 10.33
C SER A 290 -8.73 3.63 11.13
N LEU A 291 -9.78 4.18 11.72
CA LEU A 291 -10.79 3.42 12.48
C LEU A 291 -11.56 2.42 11.60
N ASN A 292 -11.59 2.64 10.28
CA ASN A 292 -12.21 1.73 9.32
C ASN A 292 -11.28 0.58 8.90
N TYR A 293 -10.01 0.62 9.31
CA TYR A 293 -8.97 -0.31 8.88
C TYR A 293 -8.31 -1.01 10.09
N THR A 294 -9.13 -1.66 10.89
CA THR A 294 -8.71 -2.38 12.09
C THR A 294 -8.75 -3.90 11.87
N TYR A 295 -8.14 -4.67 12.77
CA TYR A 295 -8.18 -6.15 12.74
C TYR A 295 -9.61 -6.72 12.77
N LYS A 296 -10.61 -5.94 13.20
CA LYS A 296 -12.03 -6.33 13.13
C LYS A 296 -12.51 -6.65 11.72
N ASN A 297 -11.83 -6.11 10.69
CA ASN A 297 -12.11 -6.46 9.31
C ASN A 297 -11.89 -7.95 9.06
N ALA A 298 -10.96 -8.61 9.79
CA ALA A 298 -10.72 -10.04 9.68
C ALA A 298 -11.93 -10.89 10.11
N GLU A 299 -12.77 -10.41 11.02
CA GLU A 299 -13.96 -11.12 11.50
C GLU A 299 -14.98 -11.33 10.37
N GLN A 300 -14.98 -10.44 9.37
CA GLN A 300 -15.89 -10.52 8.23
C GLN A 300 -15.60 -11.71 7.29
N TYR A 301 -14.41 -12.33 7.38
CA TYR A 301 -14.09 -13.51 6.57
C TYR A 301 -14.72 -14.80 7.13
N VAL A 302 -15.18 -14.79 8.37
CA VAL A 302 -15.72 -15.97 9.08
C VAL A 302 -17.19 -15.82 9.48
N SER A 303 -17.80 -14.66 9.19
CA SER A 303 -19.21 -14.34 9.41
C SER A 303 -20.16 -14.92 8.34
#